data_1b283320f013d2d7d5b7d1dfd7b12a9a
#
_entry.id   1b283320f013d2d7d5b7d1dfd7b12a9a
#
_cell.length_a   1.000
_cell.length_b   1.000
_cell.length_c   1.000
_cell.angle_alpha   90.00
_cell.angle_beta   90.00
_cell.angle_gamma   90.00
#
_symmetry.space_group_name_H-M   'P 1'
#
loop_
_entity.id
_entity.type
_entity.pdbx_description
1 polymer ?
#
loop_
_entity_poly.entity_id
_entity_poly.type
_entity_poly.pdbx_seq_one_letter_code
_entity_poly.pdbx_strand_id
1 'polypeptide(L)'
;MGNKAERHRAIQEIVRREEIGTQKELVERLRQLGFEVTQATVSRDIAELGLARIALGKGRHRYVLPAADLPENAYEERKRQFGLFV
;
A
#
# COMPACT_ATOMS: atom_id res chain seq x y z
N MET A 1 15.54 9.30 11.20
CA MET A 1 14.74 9.96 10.24
C MET A 1 14.73 9.29 8.92
N GLY A 2 13.60 8.93 8.45
CA GLY A 2 13.49 8.24 7.19
C GLY A 2 13.50 9.20 6.01
N ASN A 3 14.09 8.79 4.91
CA ASN A 3 13.95 9.51 3.66
C ASN A 3 12.70 8.98 2.94
N LYS A 4 12.46 9.48 1.73
CA LYS A 4 11.27 9.10 0.98
C LYS A 4 11.22 7.60 0.72
N ALA A 5 12.35 7.00 0.37
CA ALA A 5 12.39 5.56 0.08
C ALA A 5 12.05 4.74 1.31
N GLU A 6 12.59 5.13 2.45
CA GLU A 6 12.28 4.43 3.70
C GLU A 6 10.83 4.62 4.09
N ARG A 7 10.31 5.82 3.88
CA ARG A 7 8.91 6.09 4.20
C ARG A 7 7.99 5.26 3.30
N HIS A 8 8.29 5.18 2.01
CA HIS A 8 7.49 4.38 1.09
C HIS A 8 7.50 2.91 1.47
N ARG A 9 8.66 2.42 1.88
CA ARG A 9 8.77 1.03 2.34
C ARG A 9 7.92 0.80 3.58
N ALA A 10 7.96 1.75 4.52
CA ALA A 10 7.17 1.65 5.73
C ALA A 10 5.68 1.65 5.42
N ILE A 11 5.25 2.51 4.51
CA ILE A 11 3.84 2.56 4.11
C ILE A 11 3.41 1.22 3.52
N GLN A 12 4.24 0.65 2.66
CA GLN A 12 3.92 -0.63 2.05
C GLN A 12 3.77 -1.73 3.10
N GLU A 13 4.67 -1.74 4.07
CA GLU A 13 4.59 -2.72 5.16
C GLU A 13 3.33 -2.53 5.97
N ILE A 14 3.01 -1.29 6.31
CA ILE A 14 1.85 -1.00 7.14
C ILE A 14 0.56 -1.44 6.47
N VAL A 15 0.38 -1.04 5.20
CA VAL A 15 -0.87 -1.36 4.50
C VAL A 15 -0.98 -2.85 4.22
N ARG A 16 0.14 -3.54 4.17
CA ARG A 16 0.15 -4.99 3.95
C ARG A 16 -0.24 -5.75 5.21
N ARG A 17 0.19 -5.27 6.36
CA ARG A 17 -0.01 -5.95 7.63
C ARG A 17 -1.23 -5.51 8.41
N GLU A 18 -1.66 -4.27 8.20
CA GLU A 18 -2.73 -3.69 9.00
C GLU A 18 -3.85 -3.21 8.10
N GLU A 19 -5.04 -3.19 8.68
CA GLU A 19 -6.19 -2.68 7.96
C GLU A 19 -6.24 -1.16 8.13
N ILE A 20 -5.56 -0.45 7.25
CA ILE A 20 -5.52 1.00 7.27
C ILE A 20 -6.51 1.51 6.23
N GLY A 21 -7.52 2.21 6.68
CA GLY A 21 -8.59 2.66 5.80
C GLY A 21 -8.62 4.16 5.53
N THR A 22 -7.82 4.95 6.24
CA THR A 22 -7.80 6.39 6.04
C THR A 22 -6.38 6.90 6.01
N GLN A 23 -6.21 8.08 5.39
CA GLN A 23 -4.91 8.73 5.37
C GLN A 23 -4.46 9.11 6.78
N LYS A 24 -5.42 9.50 7.61
CA LYS A 24 -5.12 9.90 8.98
C LYS A 24 -4.51 8.73 9.75
N GLU A 25 -5.08 7.56 9.61
CA GLU A 25 -4.53 6.38 10.27
C GLU A 25 -3.11 6.10 9.82
N LEU A 26 -2.86 6.24 8.52
CA LEU A 26 -1.53 6.01 7.98
C LEU A 26 -0.54 7.04 8.53
N VAL A 27 -0.95 8.29 8.61
CA VAL A 27 -0.10 9.34 9.20
C VAL A 27 0.26 8.98 10.63
N GLU A 28 -0.72 8.56 11.42
CA GLU A 28 -0.48 8.24 12.81
C GLU A 28 0.48 7.06 12.96
N ARG A 29 0.30 6.04 12.11
CA ARG A 29 1.19 4.89 12.18
C ARG A 29 2.63 5.28 11.82
N LEU A 30 2.79 6.10 10.80
CA LEU A 30 4.12 6.56 10.40
C LEU A 30 4.78 7.37 11.51
N ARG A 31 4.01 8.21 12.18
CA ARG A 31 4.55 9.00 13.28
C ARG A 31 4.99 8.11 14.43
N GLN A 32 4.27 7.04 14.69
CA GLN A 32 4.65 6.09 15.73
C GLN A 32 5.96 5.40 15.39
N LEU A 33 6.27 5.27 14.10
CA LEU A 33 7.53 4.68 13.66
C LEU A 33 8.67 5.69 13.60
N GLY A 34 8.39 6.95 13.92
CA GLY A 34 9.42 7.97 13.96
C GLY A 34 9.51 8.84 12.73
N PHE A 35 8.60 8.68 11.79
CA PHE A 35 8.58 9.53 10.60
C PHE A 35 7.84 10.82 10.90
N GLU A 36 8.42 11.93 10.48
CA GLU A 36 7.75 13.22 10.59
C GLU A 36 7.06 13.51 9.27
N VAL A 37 5.75 13.30 9.25
CA VAL A 37 4.97 13.44 8.04
C VAL A 37 3.71 14.23 8.31
N THR A 38 3.19 14.83 7.25
CA THR A 38 1.89 15.50 7.27
C THR A 38 0.94 14.69 6.40
N GLN A 39 -0.35 14.98 6.52
CA GLN A 39 -1.33 14.31 5.69
C GLN A 39 -1.09 14.59 4.21
N ALA A 40 -0.66 15.80 3.88
CA ALA A 40 -0.36 16.14 2.48
C ALA A 40 0.76 15.26 1.93
N THR A 41 1.80 15.04 2.73
CA THR A 41 2.92 14.17 2.32
C THR A 41 2.45 12.75 2.10
N VAL A 42 1.66 12.23 3.04
CA VAL A 42 1.16 10.86 2.94
C VAL A 42 0.22 10.71 1.76
N SER A 43 -0.62 11.72 1.52
CA SER A 43 -1.52 11.69 0.38
C SER A 43 -0.73 11.58 -0.93
N ARG A 44 0.36 12.33 -1.02
CA ARG A 44 1.23 12.28 -2.20
C ARG A 44 1.90 10.92 -2.33
N ASP A 45 2.35 10.36 -1.20
CA ASP A 45 2.97 9.05 -1.21
C ASP A 45 1.99 7.98 -1.68
N ILE A 46 0.74 8.07 -1.23
CA ILE A 46 -0.28 7.14 -1.65
C ILE A 46 -0.44 7.17 -3.17
N ALA A 47 -0.46 8.37 -3.74
CA ALA A 47 -0.58 8.50 -5.18
C ALA A 47 0.64 7.97 -5.91
N GLU A 48 1.83 8.26 -5.37
CA GLU A 48 3.07 7.81 -6.00
C GLU A 48 3.22 6.30 -5.95
N LEU A 49 2.78 5.68 -4.85
CA LEU A 49 2.84 4.24 -4.71
C LEU A 49 1.71 3.53 -5.42
N GLY A 50 0.70 4.28 -5.86
CA GLY A 50 -0.42 3.68 -6.55
C GLY A 50 -1.32 2.87 -5.66
N LEU A 51 -1.40 3.22 -4.38
CA LEU A 51 -2.26 2.49 -3.46
C LEU A 51 -3.72 2.70 -3.81
N ALA A 52 -4.49 1.63 -3.73
CA ALA A 52 -5.93 1.69 -3.95
C ALA A 52 -6.64 1.47 -2.63
N ARG A 53 -7.78 2.11 -2.46
CA ARG A 53 -8.60 1.94 -1.27
C ARG A 53 -9.80 1.11 -1.64
N ILE A 54 -9.90 -0.07 -1.03
CA ILE A 54 -10.99 -0.99 -1.33
C ILE A 54 -11.95 -1.09 -0.18
N ALA A 55 -13.21 -1.40 -0.49
CA ALA A 55 -14.23 -1.59 0.51
C ALA A 55 -14.22 -3.05 0.95
N LEU A 56 -14.26 -3.26 2.27
CA LEU A 56 -14.28 -4.59 2.85
C LEU A 56 -15.68 -5.01 3.27
N GLY A 57 -16.65 -4.11 3.08
CA GLY A 57 -18.01 -4.34 3.54
C GLY A 57 -18.22 -3.76 4.94
N LYS A 58 -19.47 -3.54 5.29
CA LYS A 58 -19.87 -3.01 6.61
C LYS A 58 -19.18 -1.70 6.96
N GLY A 59 -18.95 -0.86 5.94
CA GLY A 59 -18.35 0.45 6.17
C GLY A 59 -16.84 0.43 6.36
N ARG A 60 -16.19 -0.72 6.25
CA ARG A 60 -14.75 -0.83 6.43
C ARG A 60 -14.05 -0.69 5.09
N HIS A 61 -12.86 -0.12 5.14
CA HIS A 61 -12.03 0.09 3.96
C HIS A 61 -10.58 -0.19 4.32
N ARG A 62 -9.78 -0.45 3.30
CA ARG A 62 -8.34 -0.54 3.52
C ARG A 62 -7.60 -0.19 2.26
N TYR A 63 -6.38 0.31 2.43
CA TYR A 63 -5.47 0.52 1.32
C TYR A 63 -4.79 -0.79 0.98
N VAL A 64 -4.59 -1.00 -0.31
CA VAL A 64 -3.89 -2.19 -0.80
C VAL A 64 -2.85 -1.76 -1.81
N LEU A 65 -1.82 -2.58 -1.94
CA LEU A 65 -0.75 -2.32 -2.87
C LEU A 65 -1.19 -2.70 -4.29
N PRO A 66 -0.60 -2.06 -5.30
CA PRO A 66 -0.92 -2.43 -6.67
C PRO A 66 -0.41 -3.82 -6.99
N ALA A 67 -0.93 -4.37 -8.08
CA ALA A 67 -0.56 -5.72 -8.50
C ALA A 67 0.95 -5.88 -8.70
N ALA A 68 1.63 -4.81 -9.03
CA ALA A 68 3.07 -4.84 -9.26
C ALA A 68 3.85 -5.26 -8.03
N ASP A 69 3.25 -5.16 -6.86
CA ASP A 69 3.90 -5.55 -5.61
C ASP A 69 3.78 -7.04 -5.34
N LEU A 70 3.05 -7.77 -6.16
CA LEU A 70 2.92 -9.20 -6.00
C LEU A 70 4.25 -9.88 -6.35
N PRO A 71 4.50 -11.05 -5.73
CA PRO A 71 5.69 -11.80 -6.10
C PRO A 71 5.72 -12.09 -7.59
N GLU A 72 6.90 -12.04 -8.15
CA GLU A 72 7.06 -12.21 -9.58
C GLU A 72 6.49 -13.55 -10.07
N ASN A 73 6.75 -14.61 -9.30
CA ASN A 73 6.26 -15.92 -9.69
C ASN A 73 4.73 -16.01 -9.66
N ALA A 74 4.08 -15.30 -8.74
CA ALA A 74 2.62 -15.28 -8.70
C ALA A 74 2.07 -14.61 -9.95
N TYR A 75 2.71 -13.53 -10.38
CA TYR A 75 2.29 -12.85 -11.58
C TYR A 75 2.49 -13.74 -12.82
N GLU A 76 3.60 -14.42 -12.87
CA GLU A 76 3.89 -15.29 -14.00
C GLU A 76 2.97 -16.51 -14.05
N GLU A 77 2.59 -17.02 -12.90
CA GLU A 77 1.65 -18.13 -12.86
C GLU A 77 0.31 -17.72 -13.46
N ARG A 78 -0.16 -16.53 -13.09
CA ARG A 78 -1.41 -16.02 -13.63
C ARG A 78 -1.31 -15.83 -15.14
N LYS A 79 -0.21 -15.26 -15.57
CA LYS A 79 0.02 -15.04 -16.99
C LYS A 79 0.08 -16.35 -17.75
N ARG A 80 0.72 -17.35 -17.14
CA ARG A 80 0.84 -18.67 -17.76
C ARG A 80 -0.52 -19.33 -17.94
N GLN A 81 -1.38 -19.19 -16.93
CA GLN A 81 -2.71 -19.76 -17.01
C GLN A 81 -3.48 -19.18 -18.17
N PHE A 82 -3.40 -17.89 -18.37
CA PHE A 82 -4.04 -17.26 -19.50
C PHE A 82 -3.39 -17.67 -20.81
N GLY A 83 -2.08 -17.83 -20.79
CA GLY A 83 -1.36 -18.22 -21.98
C GLY A 83 -1.71 -19.59 -22.49
N LEU A 84 -2.15 -20.47 -21.61
CA LEU A 84 -2.49 -21.82 -21.99
C LEU A 84 -3.69 -21.89 -22.91
N PHE A 85 -4.49 -20.84 -22.93
CA PHE A 85 -5.69 -20.83 -23.74
C PHE A 85 -5.54 -20.01 -25.02
N VAL A 86 -4.35 -19.61 -25.30
CA VAL A 86 -4.08 -18.81 -26.48
C VAL A 86 -3.55 -19.68 -27.62
#